data_e2c0695de74f09f2f55fc2545b7477e3
#
_entry.id   e2c0695de74f09f2f55fc2545b7477e3
#
_cell.length_a   1.000
_cell.length_b   1.000
_cell.length_c   1.000
_cell.angle_alpha   90.00
_cell.angle_beta   90.00
_cell.angle_gamma   90.00
#
_symmetry.space_group_name_H-M   'P 1'
#
loop_
_entity.id
_entity.type
_entity.pdbx_description
1 polymer ?
#
loop_
_entity_poly.entity_id
_entity_poly.type
_entity_poly.pdbx_seq_one_letter_code
_entity_poly.pdbx_strand_id
1 'polypeptide(L)'
;MSGPIPARVDSAAKTVLLGLIDDAVKAGWSLGRICGLLELDRARAWRWRHRQAAGTLEDAAPGGHPIHGLLDWEEAEILSLFEEWGPVDLSHRKLAHRGSYTGRVWVGPSTVDRILARAGLRLPGRPRPPRGQKKPWPDWVQWKKNQLWCWDASHFSRCVSAPIVYGIVDVVTRKWVATILCSEQTSSQVKVLFLAALEAEGLLEALEWRLDQPDQVDLDDEAAPVLLAVSDNGPEMRSGETRAFMALLTIGQHFGRPYTPQDQAWIETLWGHVKAENPHLLTITDPEILAKELERVRHTYNTVRLHEAIGYVTPDDEHEGRGDAIRLARRVGLAAADQARRAAHRPTP
;
A
#
# COMPACT_ATOMS: atom_id res chain seq x y z
N MET A 1 7.78 4.71 51.40
CA MET A 1 7.98 3.73 50.32
C MET A 1 8.11 2.38 50.97
N SER A 2 7.14 1.52 50.81
CA SER A 2 7.17 0.14 51.34
C SER A 2 7.33 -0.80 50.15
N GLY A 3 8.51 -1.39 50.00
CA GLY A 3 8.83 -2.35 48.94
C GLY A 3 10.28 -2.27 48.46
N PRO A 4 10.78 -3.29 47.78
CA PRO A 4 12.15 -3.31 47.29
C PRO A 4 12.41 -2.17 46.28
N ILE A 5 13.62 -1.63 46.29
CA ILE A 5 14.02 -0.54 45.38
C ILE A 5 13.92 -1.04 43.92
N PRO A 6 13.13 -0.38 43.06
CA PRO A 6 12.96 -0.78 41.67
C PRO A 6 14.27 -0.96 40.90
N ALA A 7 14.27 -1.81 39.86
CA ALA A 7 15.47 -2.03 39.05
C ALA A 7 15.99 -0.74 38.41
N ARG A 8 15.09 0.18 38.07
CA ARG A 8 15.42 1.54 37.59
C ARG A 8 15.00 2.58 38.58
N VAL A 9 15.92 3.47 38.89
CA VAL A 9 15.76 4.59 39.83
C VAL A 9 16.40 5.81 39.18
N ASP A 10 15.76 6.97 39.24
CA ASP A 10 16.34 8.21 38.74
C ASP A 10 17.62 8.64 39.48
N SER A 11 18.39 9.55 38.92
CA SER A 11 19.66 10.00 39.48
C SER A 11 19.46 10.75 40.80
N ALA A 12 18.36 11.47 40.98
CA ALA A 12 18.04 12.19 42.21
C ALA A 12 17.81 11.20 43.39
N ALA A 13 16.96 10.20 43.15
CA ALA A 13 16.71 9.16 44.17
C ALA A 13 17.97 8.33 44.50
N LYS A 14 18.82 8.03 43.47
CA LYS A 14 20.13 7.37 43.71
C LYS A 14 21.04 8.22 44.60
N THR A 15 21.09 9.54 44.34
CA THR A 15 21.89 10.48 45.14
C THR A 15 21.42 10.50 46.60
N VAL A 16 20.10 10.57 46.83
CA VAL A 16 19.53 10.53 48.19
C VAL A 16 19.88 9.21 48.91
N LEU A 17 19.69 8.06 48.23
CA LEU A 17 20.00 6.74 48.80
C LEU A 17 21.50 6.60 49.13
N LEU A 18 22.39 7.09 48.28
CA LEU A 18 23.82 7.08 48.54
C LEU A 18 24.19 7.99 49.72
N GLY A 19 23.57 9.18 49.82
CA GLY A 19 23.72 10.07 50.96
C GLY A 19 23.31 9.42 52.30
N LEU A 20 22.15 8.75 52.34
CA LEU A 20 21.70 8.00 53.49
C LEU A 20 22.67 6.88 53.90
N ILE A 21 23.23 6.16 52.93
CA ILE A 21 24.24 5.13 53.17
C ILE A 21 25.51 5.77 53.74
N ASP A 22 25.98 6.88 53.24
CA ASP A 22 27.18 7.55 53.68
C ASP A 22 27.03 8.10 55.10
N ASP A 23 25.89 8.69 55.42
CA ASP A 23 25.59 9.23 56.75
C ASP A 23 25.47 8.11 57.80
N ALA A 24 24.83 6.99 57.46
CA ALA A 24 24.76 5.83 58.32
C ALA A 24 26.14 5.20 58.58
N VAL A 25 27.00 5.14 57.55
CA VAL A 25 28.38 4.65 57.70
C VAL A 25 29.19 5.59 58.61
N LYS A 26 29.07 6.93 58.47
CA LYS A 26 29.69 7.89 59.39
C LYS A 26 29.21 7.73 60.82
N ALA A 27 27.95 7.35 61.03
CA ALA A 27 27.37 7.03 62.34
C ALA A 27 27.78 5.65 62.92
N GLY A 28 28.70 4.95 62.27
CA GLY A 28 29.26 3.68 62.73
C GLY A 28 28.53 2.41 62.30
N TRP A 29 27.58 2.53 61.37
CA TRP A 29 26.88 1.35 60.83
C TRP A 29 27.72 0.66 59.74
N SER A 30 27.68 -0.67 59.73
CA SER A 30 28.33 -1.39 58.63
C SER A 30 27.55 -1.21 57.32
N LEU A 31 28.27 -1.09 56.18
CA LEU A 31 27.67 -0.99 54.85
C LEU A 31 26.68 -2.13 54.58
N GLY A 32 26.99 -3.35 55.06
CA GLY A 32 26.09 -4.50 54.89
C GLY A 32 24.77 -4.33 55.61
N ARG A 33 24.78 -3.76 56.82
CA ARG A 33 23.57 -3.56 57.61
C ARG A 33 22.66 -2.49 57.01
N ILE A 34 23.22 -1.37 56.57
CA ILE A 34 22.40 -0.29 55.97
C ILE A 34 21.85 -0.72 54.59
N CYS A 35 22.65 -1.39 53.76
CA CYS A 35 22.16 -1.90 52.49
C CYS A 35 21.03 -2.94 52.67
N GLY A 36 21.13 -3.80 53.71
CA GLY A 36 20.07 -4.74 54.05
C GLY A 36 18.79 -4.06 54.51
N LEU A 37 18.86 -2.98 55.30
CA LEU A 37 17.70 -2.20 55.72
C LEU A 37 17.04 -1.45 54.59
N LEU A 38 17.82 -1.00 53.61
CA LEU A 38 17.31 -0.33 52.41
C LEU A 38 16.85 -1.28 51.30
N GLU A 39 16.97 -2.59 51.52
CA GLU A 39 16.73 -3.62 50.50
C GLU A 39 17.53 -3.36 49.22
N LEU A 40 18.73 -2.78 49.31
CA LEU A 40 19.60 -2.42 48.22
C LEU A 40 20.81 -3.39 48.17
N ASP A 41 20.97 -4.05 47.03
CA ASP A 41 22.14 -4.91 46.79
C ASP A 41 23.46 -4.11 46.90
N ARG A 42 24.45 -4.66 47.64
CA ARG A 42 25.75 -4.00 47.92
C ARG A 42 26.53 -3.69 46.62
N ALA A 43 26.48 -4.59 45.66
CA ALA A 43 27.17 -4.39 44.39
C ALA A 43 26.46 -3.28 43.58
N ARG A 44 25.13 -3.12 43.72
CA ARG A 44 24.38 -2.02 43.13
C ARG A 44 24.74 -0.67 43.75
N ALA A 45 24.85 -0.60 45.09
CA ALA A 45 25.30 0.60 45.79
C ALA A 45 26.74 0.97 45.38
N TRP A 46 27.63 0.00 45.26
CA TRP A 46 29.02 0.21 44.82
C TRP A 46 29.06 0.76 43.37
N ARG A 47 28.31 0.16 42.43
CA ARG A 47 28.21 0.66 41.06
C ARG A 47 27.70 2.10 41.01
N TRP A 48 26.69 2.45 41.80
CA TRP A 48 26.16 3.81 41.86
C TRP A 48 27.19 4.80 42.38
N ARG A 49 27.97 4.47 43.41
CA ARG A 49 29.06 5.32 43.91
C ARG A 49 30.10 5.59 42.85
N HIS A 50 30.54 4.56 42.15
CA HIS A 50 31.50 4.74 41.04
C HIS A 50 30.95 5.64 39.92
N ARG A 51 29.70 5.45 39.58
CA ARG A 51 29.04 6.28 38.56
C ARG A 51 28.81 7.71 39.06
N GLN A 52 28.53 7.91 40.33
CA GLN A 52 28.42 9.26 40.91
C GLN A 52 29.77 9.99 40.85
N ALA A 53 30.85 9.32 41.23
CA ALA A 53 32.20 9.88 41.14
C ALA A 53 32.63 10.21 39.72
N ALA A 54 32.13 9.47 38.74
CA ALA A 54 32.37 9.70 37.31
C ALA A 54 31.38 10.70 36.67
N GLY A 55 30.42 11.26 37.42
CA GLY A 55 29.42 12.17 36.88
C GLY A 55 28.37 11.50 35.95
N THR A 56 28.26 10.19 35.98
CA THR A 56 27.40 9.38 35.10
C THR A 56 26.33 8.59 35.86
N LEU A 57 25.75 9.18 36.92
CA LEU A 57 24.80 8.49 37.78
C LEU A 57 23.44 8.16 37.12
N GLU A 58 23.05 8.92 36.10
CA GLU A 58 21.87 8.62 35.30
C GLU A 58 22.02 7.27 34.58
N ASP A 59 20.93 6.47 34.59
CA ASP A 59 20.93 5.25 33.82
C ASP A 59 20.88 5.61 32.32
N ALA A 60 21.81 5.07 31.57
CA ALA A 60 21.75 5.14 30.13
C ALA A 60 20.42 4.57 29.64
N ALA A 61 19.85 5.13 28.58
CA ALA A 61 18.68 4.56 27.93
C ALA A 61 18.95 3.07 27.62
N PRO A 62 17.97 2.19 27.87
CA PRO A 62 18.16 0.77 27.54
C PRO A 62 18.32 0.60 26.04
N GLY A 63 19.38 -0.05 25.65
CA GLY A 63 19.73 -0.33 24.27
C GLY A 63 21.06 0.32 23.91
N GLY A 64 22.07 -0.47 23.59
CA GLY A 64 23.19 -0.04 22.77
C GLY A 64 22.71 0.32 21.36
N HIS A 65 23.59 0.70 20.49
CA HIS A 65 23.29 0.81 19.05
C HIS A 65 22.85 -0.58 18.55
N PRO A 66 21.60 -0.76 18.08
CA PRO A 66 21.16 -2.05 17.61
C PRO A 66 22.01 -2.44 16.40
N ILE A 67 22.50 -3.66 16.36
CA ILE A 67 23.34 -4.17 15.26
C ILE A 67 22.68 -4.03 13.86
N HIS A 68 21.34 -3.86 13.83
CA HIS A 68 20.55 -3.61 12.63
C HIS A 68 20.11 -2.14 12.52
N GLY A 69 20.71 -1.23 13.32
CA GLY A 69 20.40 0.20 13.26
C GLY A 69 20.58 0.73 11.86
N LEU A 70 19.73 1.68 11.47
CA LEU A 70 19.92 2.38 10.19
C LEU A 70 21.27 3.09 10.17
N LEU A 71 21.84 3.17 8.99
CA LEU A 71 22.97 4.06 8.72
C LEU A 71 22.45 5.49 8.58
N ASP A 72 23.28 6.49 8.91
CA ASP A 72 22.86 7.91 8.88
C ASP A 72 22.32 8.34 7.51
N TRP A 73 22.97 7.85 6.43
CA TRP A 73 22.52 8.13 5.07
C TRP A 73 21.16 7.50 4.73
N GLU A 74 20.82 6.33 5.31
CA GLU A 74 19.54 5.68 5.08
C GLU A 74 18.38 6.47 5.71
N GLU A 75 18.62 7.08 6.86
CA GLU A 75 17.65 7.95 7.50
C GLU A 75 17.43 9.24 6.69
N ALA A 76 18.51 9.87 6.23
CA ALA A 76 18.43 11.04 5.34
C ALA A 76 17.69 10.72 4.05
N GLU A 77 17.92 9.52 3.49
CA GLU A 77 17.27 9.08 2.26
C GLU A 77 15.77 8.83 2.42
N ILE A 78 15.33 8.32 3.58
CA ILE A 78 13.90 8.16 3.90
C ILE A 78 13.21 9.54 3.95
N LEU A 79 13.85 10.55 4.54
CA LEU A 79 13.31 11.90 4.59
C LEU A 79 13.24 12.54 3.20
N SER A 80 14.27 12.37 2.39
CA SER A 80 14.29 12.83 0.98
C SER A 80 13.19 12.15 0.15
N LEU A 81 12.98 10.85 0.33
CA LEU A 81 11.85 10.14 -0.31
C LEU A 81 10.49 10.69 0.12
N PHE A 82 10.35 11.11 1.37
CA PHE A 82 9.11 11.70 1.84
C PHE A 82 8.85 13.06 1.19
N GLU A 83 9.87 13.89 1.03
CA GLU A 83 9.75 15.20 0.36
C GLU A 83 9.31 15.05 -1.09
N GLU A 84 9.89 14.09 -1.81
CA GLU A 84 9.60 13.85 -3.22
C GLU A 84 8.29 13.08 -3.45
N TRP A 85 8.06 12.00 -2.71
CA TRP A 85 7.00 11.02 -2.96
C TRP A 85 5.88 11.01 -1.92
N GLY A 86 6.02 11.70 -0.80
CA GLY A 86 5.00 11.76 0.24
C GLY A 86 3.63 12.22 -0.27
N PRO A 87 3.55 13.29 -1.09
CA PRO A 87 2.30 13.75 -1.69
C PRO A 87 1.66 12.76 -2.68
N VAL A 88 2.48 11.91 -3.32
CA VAL A 88 2.03 10.92 -4.32
C VAL A 88 1.61 9.61 -3.65
N ASP A 89 2.46 9.09 -2.77
CA ASP A 89 2.23 7.78 -2.17
C ASP A 89 1.26 7.81 -0.99
N LEU A 90 1.18 8.92 -0.24
CA LEU A 90 0.26 9.16 0.88
C LEU A 90 0.27 8.05 1.96
N SER A 91 1.34 7.26 2.04
CA SER A 91 1.44 6.11 2.93
C SER A 91 2.90 5.73 3.21
N HIS A 92 3.27 5.60 4.48
CA HIS A 92 4.59 5.11 4.89
C HIS A 92 4.93 3.73 4.32
N ARG A 93 3.92 2.88 4.08
CA ARG A 93 4.10 1.56 3.45
C ARG A 93 4.51 1.70 1.98
N LYS A 94 3.79 2.54 1.23
CA LYS A 94 4.16 2.80 -0.16
C LYS A 94 5.55 3.43 -0.24
N LEU A 95 5.89 4.40 0.62
CA LEU A 95 7.21 5.01 0.67
C LEU A 95 8.34 3.99 0.91
N ALA A 96 8.14 3.04 1.84
CA ALA A 96 9.10 1.96 2.05
C ALA A 96 9.33 1.12 0.79
N HIS A 97 8.26 0.81 0.07
CA HIS A 97 8.35 0.06 -1.18
C HIS A 97 8.86 0.92 -2.34
N ARG A 98 8.57 2.23 -2.33
CA ARG A 98 9.12 3.21 -3.28
C ARG A 98 10.64 3.26 -3.19
N GLY A 99 11.20 3.34 -1.98
CA GLY A 99 12.64 3.30 -1.77
C GLY A 99 13.33 2.11 -2.43
N SER A 100 12.79 0.91 -2.25
CA SER A 100 13.30 -0.30 -2.90
C SER A 100 13.02 -0.36 -4.39
N TYR A 101 11.89 0.19 -4.86
CA TYR A 101 11.51 0.24 -6.27
C TYR A 101 12.44 1.16 -7.07
N THR A 102 12.83 2.29 -6.49
CA THR A 102 13.76 3.24 -7.09
C THR A 102 15.24 2.91 -6.84
N GLY A 103 15.53 1.83 -6.10
CA GLY A 103 16.89 1.42 -5.78
C GLY A 103 17.63 2.33 -4.79
N ARG A 104 16.90 3.18 -4.04
CA ARG A 104 17.48 4.22 -3.17
C ARG A 104 17.75 3.72 -1.76
N VAL A 105 16.77 3.06 -1.14
CA VAL A 105 16.89 2.53 0.24
C VAL A 105 16.03 1.30 0.44
N TRP A 106 16.52 0.33 1.23
CA TRP A 106 15.81 -0.92 1.53
C TRP A 106 15.50 -1.02 3.01
N VAL A 107 14.28 -0.61 3.38
CA VAL A 107 13.79 -0.57 4.76
C VAL A 107 12.38 -1.12 4.87
N GLY A 108 12.01 -1.62 6.05
CA GLY A 108 10.63 -2.06 6.30
C GLY A 108 9.68 -0.89 6.55
N PRO A 109 8.37 -1.07 6.27
CA PRO A 109 7.36 -0.03 6.50
C PRO A 109 7.33 0.53 7.92
N SER A 110 7.52 -0.31 8.95
CA SER A 110 7.54 0.12 10.34
C SER A 110 8.74 1.03 10.66
N THR A 111 9.85 0.86 9.93
CA THR A 111 11.03 1.71 10.06
C THR A 111 10.73 3.10 9.49
N VAL A 112 10.14 3.17 8.30
CA VAL A 112 9.71 4.44 7.69
C VAL A 112 8.72 5.17 8.61
N ASP A 113 7.68 4.48 9.11
CA ASP A 113 6.70 5.10 10.02
C ASP A 113 7.37 5.70 11.26
N ARG A 114 8.33 4.97 11.86
CA ARG A 114 9.07 5.44 13.04
C ARG A 114 9.92 6.66 12.75
N ILE A 115 10.61 6.71 11.60
CA ILE A 115 11.44 7.87 11.20
C ILE A 115 10.55 9.08 10.95
N LEU A 116 9.48 8.94 10.16
CA LEU A 116 8.55 10.02 9.90
C LEU A 116 7.87 10.53 11.17
N ALA A 117 7.48 9.63 12.10
CA ALA A 117 6.91 10.01 13.38
C ALA A 117 7.89 10.83 14.22
N ARG A 118 9.18 10.45 14.26
CA ARG A 118 10.24 11.18 14.98
C ARG A 118 10.49 12.57 14.37
N ALA A 119 10.37 12.69 13.05
CA ALA A 119 10.49 13.96 12.33
C ALA A 119 9.21 14.81 12.35
N GLY A 120 8.09 14.35 12.94
CA GLY A 120 6.81 15.05 12.92
C GLY A 120 6.08 15.03 11.58
N LEU A 121 6.50 14.15 10.65
CA LEU A 121 6.03 14.07 9.26
C LEU A 121 5.05 12.90 9.01
N ARG A 122 4.37 12.39 10.04
CA ARG A 122 3.51 11.21 9.92
C ARG A 122 2.37 11.43 8.93
N LEU A 123 2.23 10.52 7.98
CA LEU A 123 1.14 10.50 7.03
C LEU A 123 -0.16 10.00 7.68
N PRO A 124 -1.34 10.51 7.25
CA PRO A 124 -2.62 10.13 7.83
C PRO A 124 -2.92 8.65 7.57
N GLY A 125 -3.28 7.92 8.64
CA GLY A 125 -3.73 6.53 8.54
C GLY A 125 -5.15 6.46 7.98
N ARG A 126 -5.40 5.54 7.04
CA ARG A 126 -6.76 5.23 6.58
C ARG A 126 -7.26 3.96 7.27
N PRO A 127 -8.44 3.96 7.93
CA PRO A 127 -9.02 2.74 8.48
C PRO A 127 -9.32 1.74 7.36
N ARG A 128 -9.06 0.45 7.62
CA ARG A 128 -9.40 -0.63 6.67
C ARG A 128 -10.83 -1.09 6.94
N PRO A 129 -11.70 -1.18 5.93
CA PRO A 129 -13.01 -1.79 6.08
C PRO A 129 -12.86 -3.29 6.38
N PRO A 130 -13.83 -3.89 7.09
CA PRO A 130 -13.84 -5.33 7.34
C PRO A 130 -13.90 -6.12 6.02
N ARG A 131 -13.24 -7.28 5.98
CA ARG A 131 -13.27 -8.16 4.81
C ARG A 131 -14.61 -8.87 4.75
N GLY A 132 -15.35 -8.70 3.64
CA GLY A 132 -16.58 -9.46 3.36
C GLY A 132 -16.28 -10.82 2.71
N GLN A 133 -17.32 -11.70 2.67
CA GLN A 133 -17.25 -12.96 1.92
C GLN A 133 -17.27 -12.69 0.42
N LYS A 134 -16.33 -13.26 -0.32
CA LYS A 134 -16.27 -13.17 -1.79
C LYS A 134 -17.12 -14.28 -2.42
N LYS A 135 -17.79 -13.97 -3.55
CA LYS A 135 -18.41 -14.95 -4.41
C LYS A 135 -17.33 -15.72 -5.17
N PRO A 136 -17.39 -17.07 -5.27
CA PRO A 136 -16.43 -17.82 -6.08
C PRO A 136 -16.60 -17.48 -7.58
N TRP A 137 -15.49 -17.44 -8.29
CA TRP A 137 -15.46 -17.28 -9.74
C TRP A 137 -15.81 -18.61 -10.44
N PRO A 138 -16.30 -18.56 -11.69
CA PRO A 138 -16.41 -19.77 -12.50
C PRO A 138 -15.05 -20.49 -12.63
N ASP A 139 -15.07 -21.83 -12.65
CA ASP A 139 -13.84 -22.66 -12.61
C ASP A 139 -12.91 -22.47 -13.82
N TRP A 140 -13.45 -22.01 -14.97
CA TRP A 140 -12.66 -21.72 -16.17
C TRP A 140 -11.85 -20.43 -16.06
N VAL A 141 -12.16 -19.52 -15.13
CA VAL A 141 -11.44 -18.25 -14.97
C VAL A 141 -10.06 -18.49 -14.37
N GLN A 142 -9.04 -18.24 -15.17
CA GLN A 142 -7.65 -18.30 -14.71
C GLN A 142 -7.24 -16.96 -14.07
N TRP A 143 -6.39 -17.04 -13.03
CA TRP A 143 -5.87 -15.83 -12.38
C TRP A 143 -4.67 -15.29 -13.16
N LYS A 144 -4.93 -14.77 -14.36
CA LYS A 144 -3.97 -14.19 -15.30
C LYS A 144 -4.47 -12.87 -15.83
N LYS A 145 -3.55 -12.05 -16.37
CA LYS A 145 -3.94 -10.80 -17.04
C LYS A 145 -4.98 -11.07 -18.12
N ASN A 146 -5.88 -10.13 -18.31
CA ASN A 146 -6.92 -10.18 -19.35
C ASN A 146 -7.91 -11.35 -19.24
N GLN A 147 -8.00 -12.01 -18.08
CA GLN A 147 -9.00 -13.06 -17.84
C GLN A 147 -10.19 -12.58 -17.02
N LEU A 148 -10.04 -11.49 -16.31
CA LEU A 148 -11.07 -10.98 -15.41
C LEU A 148 -11.06 -9.46 -15.39
N TRP A 149 -12.02 -8.85 -16.07
CA TRP A 149 -12.21 -7.40 -16.11
C TRP A 149 -13.43 -7.01 -15.27
N CYS A 150 -13.26 -5.98 -14.44
CA CYS A 150 -14.37 -5.33 -13.74
C CYS A 150 -14.59 -3.95 -14.36
N TRP A 151 -15.84 -3.62 -14.66
CA TRP A 151 -16.19 -2.36 -15.30
C TRP A 151 -17.42 -1.72 -14.68
N ASP A 152 -17.46 -0.41 -14.72
CA ASP A 152 -18.52 0.39 -14.10
C ASP A 152 -18.52 1.82 -14.63
N ALA A 153 -19.62 2.52 -14.39
CA ALA A 153 -19.76 3.94 -14.68
C ALA A 153 -19.59 4.80 -13.44
N SER A 154 -18.93 5.93 -13.57
CA SER A 154 -18.80 6.92 -12.50
C SER A 154 -19.22 8.32 -13.00
N HIS A 155 -19.79 9.13 -12.09
CA HIS A 155 -20.33 10.44 -12.44
C HIS A 155 -19.36 11.57 -12.08
N PHE A 156 -19.22 12.53 -13.02
CA PHE A 156 -18.46 13.77 -12.88
C PHE A 156 -19.40 14.94 -13.16
N SER A 157 -20.32 15.20 -12.26
CA SER A 157 -21.52 16.02 -12.43
C SER A 157 -21.29 17.47 -12.82
N ARG A 158 -20.07 18.00 -12.69
CA ARG A 158 -19.76 19.36 -13.15
C ARG A 158 -19.58 19.45 -14.66
N CYS A 159 -19.20 18.35 -15.32
CA CYS A 159 -19.15 18.24 -16.77
C CYS A 159 -20.54 17.86 -17.30
N VAL A 160 -21.43 18.84 -17.42
CA VAL A 160 -22.86 18.62 -17.72
C VAL A 160 -23.08 17.97 -19.08
N SER A 161 -22.26 18.29 -20.09
CA SER A 161 -22.36 17.75 -21.45
C SER A 161 -21.91 16.29 -21.58
N ALA A 162 -21.05 15.83 -20.66
CA ALA A 162 -20.57 14.45 -20.62
C ALA A 162 -20.27 14.03 -19.16
N PRO A 163 -21.29 13.80 -18.33
CA PRO A 163 -21.11 13.60 -16.90
C PRO A 163 -20.69 12.17 -16.53
N ILE A 164 -20.64 11.24 -17.48
CA ILE A 164 -20.46 9.82 -17.24
C ILE A 164 -19.12 9.36 -17.75
N VAL A 165 -18.36 8.71 -16.90
CA VAL A 165 -17.08 8.08 -17.23
C VAL A 165 -17.20 6.58 -16.99
N TYR A 166 -17.11 5.79 -18.04
CA TYR A 166 -16.93 4.35 -17.91
C TYR A 166 -15.45 4.00 -17.79
N GLY A 167 -15.17 2.94 -17.03
CA GLY A 167 -13.83 2.40 -16.90
C GLY A 167 -13.81 0.88 -16.80
N ILE A 168 -12.72 0.29 -17.26
CA ILE A 168 -12.41 -1.14 -17.12
C ILE A 168 -11.12 -1.28 -16.32
N VAL A 169 -11.13 -2.15 -15.31
CA VAL A 169 -9.94 -2.55 -14.57
C VAL A 169 -9.70 -4.06 -14.69
N ASP A 170 -8.49 -4.44 -15.01
CA ASP A 170 -8.06 -5.84 -14.88
C ASP A 170 -7.93 -6.19 -13.40
N VAL A 171 -8.72 -7.17 -12.94
CA VAL A 171 -8.80 -7.53 -11.52
C VAL A 171 -7.51 -8.18 -11.03
N VAL A 172 -6.77 -8.84 -11.90
CA VAL A 172 -5.54 -9.57 -11.55
C VAL A 172 -4.38 -8.60 -11.39
N THR A 173 -4.17 -7.76 -12.39
CA THR A 173 -3.01 -6.85 -12.45
C THR A 173 -3.29 -5.45 -11.92
N ARG A 174 -4.57 -5.11 -11.67
CA ARG A 174 -5.01 -3.76 -11.26
C ARG A 174 -4.86 -2.70 -12.36
N LYS A 175 -4.53 -3.07 -13.60
CA LYS A 175 -4.40 -2.14 -14.71
C LYS A 175 -5.76 -1.50 -15.02
N TRP A 176 -5.79 -0.18 -15.10
CA TRP A 176 -6.92 0.56 -15.63
C TRP A 176 -6.82 0.51 -17.16
N VAL A 177 -7.51 -0.47 -17.75
CA VAL A 177 -7.36 -0.87 -19.15
C VAL A 177 -7.87 0.21 -20.10
N ALA A 178 -9.11 0.64 -19.92
CA ALA A 178 -9.74 1.63 -20.79
C ALA A 178 -10.65 2.57 -19.99
N THR A 179 -10.89 3.74 -20.57
CA THR A 179 -11.88 4.71 -20.08
C THR A 179 -12.50 5.46 -21.26
N ILE A 180 -13.79 5.77 -21.16
CA ILE A 180 -14.49 6.66 -22.08
C ILE A 180 -15.32 7.67 -21.31
N LEU A 181 -15.50 8.85 -21.89
CA LEU A 181 -16.36 9.91 -21.37
C LEU A 181 -17.59 10.01 -22.29
N CYS A 182 -18.80 10.05 -21.71
CA CYS A 182 -20.03 10.10 -22.48
C CYS A 182 -21.15 10.88 -21.78
N SER A 183 -22.17 11.27 -22.57
CA SER A 183 -23.34 12.00 -22.07
C SER A 183 -24.42 11.10 -21.50
N GLU A 184 -24.49 9.86 -21.94
CA GLU A 184 -25.56 8.92 -21.62
C GLU A 184 -25.03 7.51 -21.31
N GLN A 185 -25.78 6.77 -20.52
CA GLN A 185 -25.51 5.35 -20.25
C GLN A 185 -26.29 4.48 -21.22
N THR A 186 -25.62 4.01 -22.28
CA THR A 186 -26.23 3.20 -23.34
C THR A 186 -25.39 1.98 -23.68
N SER A 187 -26.02 0.96 -24.27
CA SER A 187 -25.33 -0.22 -24.80
C SER A 187 -24.28 0.14 -25.87
N SER A 188 -24.50 1.20 -26.63
CA SER A 188 -23.53 1.68 -27.64
C SER A 188 -22.24 2.16 -26.97
N GLN A 189 -22.33 2.86 -25.83
CA GLN A 189 -21.14 3.30 -25.08
C GLN A 189 -20.39 2.11 -24.47
N VAL A 190 -21.11 1.09 -24.01
CA VAL A 190 -20.49 -0.16 -23.52
C VAL A 190 -19.71 -0.84 -24.64
N LYS A 191 -20.27 -0.93 -25.84
CA LYS A 191 -19.57 -1.49 -27.02
C LYS A 191 -18.27 -0.72 -27.32
N VAL A 192 -18.32 0.62 -27.36
CA VAL A 192 -17.14 1.47 -27.59
C VAL A 192 -16.08 1.24 -26.52
N LEU A 193 -16.47 1.17 -25.25
CA LEU A 193 -15.56 0.92 -24.13
C LEU A 193 -14.82 -0.42 -24.30
N PHE A 194 -15.57 -1.49 -24.59
CA PHE A 194 -14.95 -2.82 -24.71
C PHE A 194 -14.10 -2.96 -25.97
N LEU A 195 -14.51 -2.37 -27.10
CA LEU A 195 -13.66 -2.35 -28.29
C LEU A 195 -12.34 -1.63 -28.02
N ALA A 196 -12.38 -0.45 -27.40
CA ALA A 196 -11.16 0.28 -27.03
C ALA A 196 -10.28 -0.53 -26.05
N ALA A 197 -10.89 -1.26 -25.12
CA ALA A 197 -10.14 -2.09 -24.18
C ALA A 197 -9.48 -3.31 -24.85
N LEU A 198 -10.22 -3.99 -25.72
CA LEU A 198 -9.71 -5.13 -26.50
C LEU A 198 -8.58 -4.73 -27.44
N GLU A 199 -8.71 -3.56 -28.08
CA GLU A 199 -7.68 -2.98 -28.94
C GLU A 199 -6.42 -2.65 -28.13
N ALA A 200 -6.56 -1.95 -27.01
CA ALA A 200 -5.45 -1.58 -26.14
C ALA A 200 -4.66 -2.80 -25.59
N GLU A 201 -5.33 -3.94 -25.45
CA GLU A 201 -4.72 -5.19 -24.97
C GLU A 201 -4.30 -6.16 -26.09
N GLY A 202 -4.47 -5.76 -27.35
CA GLY A 202 -4.13 -6.60 -28.51
C GLY A 202 -5.02 -7.84 -28.66
N LEU A 203 -6.22 -7.83 -28.08
CA LEU A 203 -7.18 -8.93 -28.15
C LEU A 203 -8.19 -8.77 -29.29
N LEU A 204 -8.33 -7.56 -29.81
CA LEU A 204 -9.35 -7.25 -30.82
C LEU A 204 -9.08 -7.95 -32.14
N GLU A 205 -7.84 -7.95 -32.62
CA GLU A 205 -7.46 -8.53 -33.93
C GLU A 205 -7.94 -9.99 -34.10
N ALA A 206 -7.82 -10.78 -33.03
CA ALA A 206 -8.27 -12.18 -33.04
C ALA A 206 -9.81 -12.35 -33.08
N LEU A 207 -10.55 -11.26 -32.79
CA LEU A 207 -12.02 -11.25 -32.66
C LEU A 207 -12.71 -10.46 -33.77
N GLU A 208 -11.98 -9.65 -34.56
CA GLU A 208 -12.54 -8.77 -35.61
C GLU A 208 -13.42 -9.50 -36.61
N TRP A 209 -13.02 -10.69 -37.02
CA TRP A 209 -13.80 -11.50 -37.96
C TRP A 209 -15.23 -11.79 -37.44
N ARG A 210 -15.43 -11.89 -36.13
CA ARG A 210 -16.75 -12.10 -35.52
C ARG A 210 -17.64 -10.87 -35.63
N LEU A 211 -17.04 -9.68 -35.64
CA LEU A 211 -17.75 -8.43 -35.84
C LEU A 211 -18.14 -8.23 -37.33
N ASP A 212 -17.25 -8.66 -38.24
CA ASP A 212 -17.45 -8.55 -39.67
C ASP A 212 -18.44 -9.58 -40.24
N GLN A 213 -18.49 -10.75 -39.61
CA GLN A 213 -19.32 -11.89 -40.07
C GLN A 213 -20.15 -12.49 -38.92
N PRO A 214 -21.01 -11.69 -38.26
CA PRO A 214 -21.75 -12.13 -37.07
C PRO A 214 -22.65 -13.33 -37.31
N ASP A 215 -23.19 -13.49 -38.52
CA ASP A 215 -24.05 -14.59 -38.91
C ASP A 215 -23.30 -15.96 -39.01
N GLN A 216 -22.00 -15.94 -39.07
CA GLN A 216 -21.16 -17.13 -39.13
C GLN A 216 -20.63 -17.56 -37.74
N VAL A 217 -20.89 -16.76 -36.70
CA VAL A 217 -20.47 -17.08 -35.34
C VAL A 217 -21.46 -18.07 -34.73
N ASP A 218 -20.97 -19.25 -34.38
CA ASP A 218 -21.73 -20.20 -33.58
C ASP A 218 -21.73 -19.71 -32.11
N LEU A 219 -22.89 -19.22 -31.68
CA LEU A 219 -23.08 -18.73 -30.30
C LEU A 219 -23.31 -19.87 -29.30
N ASP A 220 -23.58 -21.08 -29.79
CA ASP A 220 -23.75 -22.29 -28.98
C ASP A 220 -22.41 -23.08 -28.82
N ASP A 221 -21.33 -22.55 -29.42
CA ASP A 221 -19.99 -23.11 -29.24
C ASP A 221 -19.57 -23.12 -27.75
N GLU A 222 -19.29 -24.27 -27.19
CA GLU A 222 -18.87 -24.47 -25.80
C GLU A 222 -17.43 -23.98 -25.53
N ALA A 223 -16.82 -23.27 -26.47
CA ALA A 223 -15.49 -22.68 -26.25
C ALA A 223 -15.47 -21.76 -25.02
N ALA A 224 -14.44 -21.92 -24.22
CA ALA A 224 -14.28 -21.08 -23.04
C ALA A 224 -14.19 -19.60 -23.42
N PRO A 225 -14.90 -18.70 -22.71
CA PRO A 225 -14.83 -17.27 -22.99
C PRO A 225 -13.38 -16.74 -22.94
N VAL A 226 -13.09 -15.73 -23.80
CA VAL A 226 -11.77 -15.07 -23.82
C VAL A 226 -11.45 -14.40 -22.49
N LEU A 227 -12.47 -13.81 -21.86
CA LEU A 227 -12.39 -13.18 -20.54
C LEU A 227 -13.76 -13.15 -19.86
N LEU A 228 -13.78 -12.91 -18.57
CA LEU A 228 -14.98 -12.65 -17.77
C LEU A 228 -15.10 -11.16 -17.48
N ALA A 229 -16.20 -10.54 -17.92
CA ALA A 229 -16.56 -9.17 -17.60
C ALA A 229 -17.51 -9.13 -16.40
N VAL A 230 -17.10 -8.44 -15.33
CA VAL A 230 -17.86 -8.28 -14.09
C VAL A 230 -18.42 -6.88 -14.03
N SER A 231 -19.73 -6.76 -13.80
CA SER A 231 -20.41 -5.47 -13.62
C SER A 231 -21.49 -5.56 -12.53
N ASP A 232 -22.10 -4.42 -12.23
CA ASP A 232 -23.36 -4.40 -11.50
C ASP A 232 -24.55 -4.86 -12.37
N ASN A 233 -25.77 -4.62 -11.91
CA ASN A 233 -26.99 -4.98 -12.60
C ASN A 233 -27.63 -3.76 -13.32
N GLY A 234 -26.82 -2.80 -13.76
CA GLY A 234 -27.32 -1.63 -14.51
C GLY A 234 -28.13 -2.01 -15.75
N PRO A 235 -29.11 -1.19 -16.15
CA PRO A 235 -29.95 -1.47 -17.33
C PRO A 235 -29.15 -1.70 -18.61
N GLU A 236 -28.15 -0.85 -18.88
CA GLU A 236 -27.26 -0.94 -20.02
C GLU A 236 -26.37 -2.18 -19.98
N MET A 237 -26.00 -2.63 -18.79
CA MET A 237 -25.15 -3.80 -18.59
C MET A 237 -25.93 -5.10 -18.85
N ARG A 238 -27.24 -5.10 -18.60
CA ARG A 238 -28.16 -6.22 -18.79
C ARG A 238 -28.97 -6.15 -20.11
N SER A 239 -28.78 -5.12 -20.92
CA SER A 239 -29.50 -4.94 -22.18
C SER A 239 -29.28 -6.12 -23.12
N GLY A 240 -30.27 -6.43 -23.95
CA GLY A 240 -30.14 -7.47 -24.97
C GLY A 240 -29.00 -7.19 -25.95
N GLU A 241 -28.81 -5.91 -26.31
CA GLU A 241 -27.71 -5.51 -27.21
C GLU A 241 -26.32 -5.70 -26.59
N THR A 242 -26.14 -5.37 -25.31
CA THR A 242 -24.86 -5.62 -24.62
C THR A 242 -24.60 -7.12 -24.52
N ARG A 243 -25.62 -7.93 -24.19
CA ARG A 243 -25.48 -9.39 -24.14
C ARG A 243 -25.11 -9.99 -25.49
N ALA A 244 -25.78 -9.58 -26.55
CA ALA A 244 -25.49 -10.05 -27.91
C ALA A 244 -24.05 -9.69 -28.34
N PHE A 245 -23.62 -8.47 -28.05
CA PHE A 245 -22.26 -8.02 -28.31
C PHE A 245 -21.21 -8.81 -27.52
N MET A 246 -21.43 -9.04 -26.22
CA MET A 246 -20.53 -9.82 -25.38
C MET A 246 -20.44 -11.27 -25.85
N ALA A 247 -21.58 -11.89 -26.18
CA ALA A 247 -21.62 -13.24 -26.71
C ALA A 247 -20.88 -13.36 -28.05
N LEU A 248 -21.09 -12.39 -28.95
CA LEU A 248 -20.42 -12.34 -30.25
C LEU A 248 -18.89 -12.34 -30.08
N LEU A 249 -18.36 -11.62 -29.11
CA LEU A 249 -16.93 -11.54 -28.81
C LEU A 249 -16.44 -12.61 -27.80
N THR A 250 -17.27 -13.61 -27.50
CA THR A 250 -16.96 -14.65 -26.50
C THR A 250 -16.52 -14.10 -25.14
N ILE A 251 -17.13 -12.99 -24.70
CA ILE A 251 -16.90 -12.39 -23.39
C ILE A 251 -17.97 -12.93 -22.43
N GLY A 252 -17.54 -13.65 -21.40
CA GLY A 252 -18.42 -14.09 -20.34
C GLY A 252 -18.89 -12.93 -19.48
N GLN A 253 -20.20 -12.86 -19.15
CA GLN A 253 -20.72 -11.85 -18.24
C GLN A 253 -21.00 -12.40 -16.86
N HIS A 254 -20.57 -11.67 -15.83
CA HIS A 254 -20.86 -11.97 -14.43
C HIS A 254 -21.42 -10.73 -13.75
N PHE A 255 -22.65 -10.85 -13.27
CA PHE A 255 -23.29 -9.75 -12.55
C PHE A 255 -23.09 -9.90 -11.05
N GLY A 256 -22.66 -8.84 -10.39
CA GLY A 256 -22.59 -8.75 -8.94
C GLY A 256 -23.96 -9.01 -8.30
N ARG A 257 -23.96 -9.53 -7.08
CA ARG A 257 -25.21 -9.71 -6.33
C ARG A 257 -25.79 -8.35 -6.00
N PRO A 258 -27.13 -8.18 -6.08
CA PRO A 258 -27.77 -6.94 -5.65
C PRO A 258 -27.37 -6.58 -4.21
N TYR A 259 -27.11 -5.30 -3.99
CA TYR A 259 -26.70 -4.74 -2.68
C TYR A 259 -25.44 -5.37 -2.06
N THR A 260 -24.54 -5.93 -2.89
CA THR A 260 -23.28 -6.52 -2.44
C THR A 260 -22.07 -5.82 -3.08
N PRO A 261 -21.66 -4.63 -2.57
CA PRO A 261 -20.53 -3.85 -3.14
C PRO A 261 -19.23 -4.64 -3.24
N GLN A 262 -19.07 -5.66 -2.42
CA GLN A 262 -17.87 -6.49 -2.38
C GLN A 262 -17.60 -7.27 -3.68
N ASP A 263 -18.65 -7.54 -4.47
CA ASP A 263 -18.54 -8.26 -5.75
C ASP A 263 -17.92 -7.36 -6.85
N GLN A 264 -17.87 -6.03 -6.63
CA GLN A 264 -17.32 -5.03 -7.54
C GLN A 264 -16.29 -4.09 -6.86
N ALA A 265 -15.83 -4.47 -5.69
CA ALA A 265 -14.91 -3.65 -4.89
C ALA A 265 -13.67 -3.15 -5.65
N TRP A 266 -13.30 -3.80 -6.76
CA TRP A 266 -12.13 -3.40 -7.55
C TRP A 266 -12.36 -2.09 -8.32
N ILE A 267 -13.48 -1.98 -9.04
CA ILE A 267 -13.81 -0.78 -9.82
C ILE A 267 -14.27 0.35 -8.90
N GLU A 268 -15.05 0.04 -7.85
CA GLU A 268 -15.41 1.03 -6.82
C GLU A 268 -14.15 1.61 -6.13
N THR A 269 -13.17 0.75 -5.83
CA THR A 269 -11.89 1.18 -5.27
C THR A 269 -11.10 2.06 -6.27
N LEU A 270 -11.11 1.72 -7.56
CA LEU A 270 -10.51 2.56 -8.60
C LEU A 270 -11.12 3.97 -8.57
N TRP A 271 -12.45 4.08 -8.68
CA TRP A 271 -13.14 5.37 -8.69
C TRP A 271 -12.94 6.15 -7.38
N GLY A 272 -12.95 5.45 -6.25
CA GLY A 272 -12.64 6.05 -4.95
C GLY A 272 -11.24 6.66 -4.91
N HIS A 273 -10.23 5.97 -5.44
CA HIS A 273 -8.86 6.51 -5.53
C HIS A 273 -8.75 7.65 -6.54
N VAL A 274 -9.31 7.48 -7.73
CA VAL A 274 -9.27 8.51 -8.79
C VAL A 274 -9.83 9.83 -8.25
N LYS A 275 -11.00 9.82 -7.63
CA LYS A 275 -11.65 11.02 -7.11
C LYS A 275 -10.96 11.60 -5.87
N ALA A 276 -10.48 10.76 -4.97
CA ALA A 276 -9.85 11.21 -3.73
C ALA A 276 -8.42 11.73 -3.94
N GLU A 277 -7.67 11.11 -4.85
CA GLU A 277 -6.29 11.49 -5.14
C GLU A 277 -6.21 12.62 -6.19
N ASN A 278 -7.30 12.84 -6.98
CA ASN A 278 -7.40 13.87 -8.03
C ASN A 278 -8.70 14.69 -7.91
N PRO A 279 -8.92 15.42 -6.82
CA PRO A 279 -10.19 16.12 -6.57
C PRO A 279 -10.49 17.22 -7.61
N HIS A 280 -9.48 17.73 -8.33
CA HIS A 280 -9.66 18.69 -9.42
C HIS A 280 -10.54 18.15 -10.55
N LEU A 281 -10.53 16.84 -10.82
CA LEU A 281 -11.40 16.22 -11.84
C LEU A 281 -12.88 16.50 -11.58
N LEU A 282 -13.29 16.62 -10.32
CA LEU A 282 -14.67 16.89 -9.93
C LEU A 282 -15.11 18.34 -10.18
N THR A 283 -14.18 19.23 -10.56
CA THR A 283 -14.46 20.65 -10.82
C THR A 283 -14.42 21.00 -12.30
N ILE A 284 -13.95 20.09 -13.16
CA ILE A 284 -13.82 20.31 -14.61
C ILE A 284 -15.21 20.28 -15.24
N THR A 285 -15.49 21.30 -16.06
CA THR A 285 -16.76 21.47 -16.77
C THR A 285 -16.67 21.18 -18.27
N ASP A 286 -15.47 21.28 -18.84
CA ASP A 286 -15.20 21.03 -20.24
C ASP A 286 -14.88 19.55 -20.48
N PRO A 287 -15.60 18.85 -21.39
CA PRO A 287 -15.42 17.42 -21.62
C PRO A 287 -14.06 17.07 -22.24
N GLU A 288 -13.49 17.93 -23.09
CA GLU A 288 -12.18 17.65 -23.69
C GLU A 288 -11.07 17.76 -22.65
N ILE A 289 -11.16 18.75 -21.77
CA ILE A 289 -10.22 18.90 -20.64
C ILE A 289 -10.36 17.71 -19.68
N LEU A 290 -11.61 17.32 -19.35
CA LEU A 290 -11.84 16.18 -18.48
C LEU A 290 -11.29 14.87 -19.07
N ALA A 291 -11.50 14.63 -20.37
CA ALA A 291 -10.97 13.46 -21.06
C ALA A 291 -9.43 13.40 -21.03
N LYS A 292 -8.77 14.53 -21.30
CA LYS A 292 -7.30 14.63 -21.25
C LYS A 292 -6.76 14.40 -19.84
N GLU A 293 -7.41 14.98 -18.83
CA GLU A 293 -6.99 14.79 -17.44
C GLU A 293 -7.26 13.38 -16.92
N LEU A 294 -8.37 12.75 -17.31
CA LEU A 294 -8.62 11.34 -17.00
C LEU A 294 -7.56 10.42 -17.61
N GLU A 295 -7.15 10.68 -18.84
CA GLU A 295 -6.08 9.89 -19.48
C GLU A 295 -4.74 10.10 -18.79
N ARG A 296 -4.39 11.32 -18.40
CA ARG A 296 -3.20 11.62 -17.61
C ARG A 296 -3.22 10.87 -16.26
N VAL A 297 -4.37 10.89 -15.60
CA VAL A 297 -4.55 10.17 -14.32
C VAL A 297 -4.48 8.66 -14.52
N ARG A 298 -5.08 8.12 -15.58
CA ARG A 298 -5.00 6.70 -15.96
C ARG A 298 -3.55 6.28 -16.20
N HIS A 299 -2.80 7.08 -16.96
CA HIS A 299 -1.38 6.83 -17.18
C HIS A 299 -0.60 6.80 -15.86
N THR A 300 -0.75 7.81 -15.00
CA THR A 300 -0.10 7.86 -13.69
C THR A 300 -0.51 6.69 -12.79
N TYR A 301 -1.80 6.31 -12.82
CA TYR A 301 -2.30 5.16 -12.07
C TYR A 301 -1.61 3.87 -12.49
N ASN A 302 -1.43 3.66 -13.79
CA ASN A 302 -0.83 2.44 -14.33
C ASN A 302 0.70 2.39 -14.19
N THR A 303 1.40 3.51 -14.40
CA THR A 303 2.87 3.54 -14.50
C THR A 303 3.59 3.97 -13.23
N VAL A 304 2.91 4.72 -12.33
CA VAL A 304 3.57 5.34 -11.16
C VAL A 304 3.02 4.81 -9.84
N ARG A 305 1.70 4.60 -9.76
CA ARG A 305 1.04 4.25 -8.51
C ARG A 305 1.36 2.82 -8.08
N LEU A 306 1.91 2.65 -6.86
CA LEU A 306 2.16 1.33 -6.27
C LEU A 306 0.88 0.77 -5.62
N HIS A 307 0.57 -0.50 -5.90
CA HIS A 307 -0.62 -1.18 -5.40
C HIS A 307 -0.32 -2.26 -4.37
N GLU A 308 -0.91 -2.14 -3.18
CA GLU A 308 -0.74 -3.12 -2.09
C GLU A 308 -1.17 -4.53 -2.50
N ALA A 309 -2.29 -4.65 -3.24
CA ALA A 309 -2.88 -5.94 -3.60
C ALA A 309 -2.02 -6.78 -4.54
N ILE A 310 -1.09 -6.15 -5.28
CA ILE A 310 -0.13 -6.80 -6.18
C ILE A 310 1.32 -6.68 -5.66
N GLY A 311 1.49 -6.49 -4.33
CA GLY A 311 2.80 -6.47 -3.70
C GLY A 311 3.60 -5.20 -3.91
N TYR A 312 2.93 -4.05 -4.03
CA TYR A 312 3.54 -2.73 -4.21
C TYR A 312 4.45 -2.64 -5.45
N VAL A 313 3.92 -3.09 -6.56
CA VAL A 313 4.42 -2.80 -7.91
C VAL A 313 3.39 -1.93 -8.63
N THR A 314 3.75 -1.38 -9.80
CA THR A 314 2.77 -0.65 -10.63
C THR A 314 1.87 -1.64 -11.38
N PRO A 315 0.64 -1.26 -11.75
CA PRO A 315 -0.21 -2.09 -12.59
C PRO A 315 0.43 -2.53 -13.89
N ASP A 316 1.14 -1.65 -14.58
CA ASP A 316 1.82 -1.98 -15.83
C ASP A 316 2.98 -2.98 -15.61
N ASP A 317 3.75 -2.85 -14.54
CA ASP A 317 4.80 -3.83 -14.23
C ASP A 317 4.22 -5.23 -13.97
N GLU A 318 3.10 -5.29 -13.23
CA GLU A 318 2.42 -6.56 -13.00
C GLU A 318 1.84 -7.12 -14.29
N HIS A 319 1.20 -6.27 -15.10
CA HIS A 319 0.54 -6.66 -16.34
C HIS A 319 1.53 -7.17 -17.40
N GLU A 320 2.71 -6.59 -17.47
CA GLU A 320 3.80 -6.99 -18.36
C GLU A 320 4.67 -8.11 -17.77
N GLY A 321 4.32 -8.64 -16.61
CA GLY A 321 5.01 -9.78 -15.99
C GLY A 321 6.31 -9.43 -15.28
N ARG A 322 6.62 -8.14 -15.07
CA ARG A 322 7.82 -7.69 -14.35
C ARG A 322 7.67 -7.76 -12.82
N GLY A 323 6.45 -7.90 -12.32
CA GLY A 323 6.14 -7.81 -10.90
C GLY A 323 6.95 -8.77 -10.01
N ASP A 324 7.11 -10.03 -10.42
CA ASP A 324 7.87 -11.03 -9.67
C ASP A 324 9.37 -10.68 -9.56
N ALA A 325 9.96 -10.20 -10.65
CA ALA A 325 11.36 -9.76 -10.67
C ALA A 325 11.59 -8.58 -9.72
N ILE A 326 10.67 -7.60 -9.70
CA ILE A 326 10.73 -6.44 -8.80
C ILE A 326 10.59 -6.88 -7.34
N ARG A 327 9.66 -7.78 -7.04
CA ARG A 327 9.49 -8.34 -5.68
C ARG A 327 10.72 -9.13 -5.22
N LEU A 328 11.34 -9.88 -6.12
CA LEU A 328 12.59 -10.60 -5.84
C LEU A 328 13.75 -9.63 -5.57
N ALA A 329 13.96 -8.64 -6.43
CA ALA A 329 15.00 -7.63 -6.26
C ALA A 329 14.86 -6.89 -4.92
N ARG A 330 13.63 -6.59 -4.51
CA ARG A 330 13.35 -5.98 -3.19
C ARG A 330 13.79 -6.88 -2.05
N ARG A 331 13.50 -8.19 -2.09
CA ARG A 331 13.94 -9.14 -1.05
C ARG A 331 15.46 -9.23 -0.97
N VAL A 332 16.13 -9.31 -2.11
CA VAL A 332 17.60 -9.34 -2.19
C VAL A 332 18.19 -8.05 -1.64
N GLY A 333 17.66 -6.89 -2.03
CA GLY A 333 18.11 -5.59 -1.52
C GLY A 333 17.92 -5.44 0.00
N LEU A 334 16.79 -5.89 0.56
CA LEU A 334 16.56 -5.89 2.01
C LEU A 334 17.60 -6.74 2.75
N ALA A 335 17.94 -7.93 2.22
CA ALA A 335 18.96 -8.79 2.83
C ALA A 335 20.36 -8.17 2.75
N ALA A 336 20.72 -7.57 1.62
CA ALA A 336 21.99 -6.89 1.44
C ALA A 336 22.12 -5.66 2.37
N ALA A 337 21.05 -4.87 2.52
CA ALA A 337 21.01 -3.73 3.44
C ALA A 337 21.17 -4.17 4.91
N ASP A 338 20.53 -5.26 5.33
CA ASP A 338 20.71 -5.83 6.68
C ASP A 338 22.17 -6.24 6.91
N GLN A 339 22.82 -6.90 5.95
CA GLN A 339 24.22 -7.28 6.03
C GLN A 339 25.15 -6.04 6.14
N ALA A 340 24.90 -5.02 5.36
CA ALA A 340 25.67 -3.77 5.37
C ALA A 340 25.57 -3.06 6.73
N ARG A 341 24.37 -2.97 7.31
CA ARG A 341 24.16 -2.40 8.66
C ARG A 341 24.90 -3.19 9.72
N ARG A 342 24.82 -4.52 9.70
CA ARG A 342 25.55 -5.40 10.64
C ARG A 342 27.06 -5.22 10.53
N ALA A 343 27.59 -5.08 9.32
CA ALA A 343 29.01 -4.83 9.10
C ALA A 343 29.45 -3.48 9.67
N ALA A 344 28.65 -2.44 9.46
CA ALA A 344 28.93 -1.08 9.94
C ALA A 344 28.87 -0.96 11.49
N HIS A 345 28.00 -1.72 12.14
CA HIS A 345 27.83 -1.67 13.60
C HIS A 345 28.61 -2.74 14.37
N ARG A 346 29.41 -3.58 13.69
CA ARG A 346 30.33 -4.49 14.40
C ARG A 346 31.44 -3.67 15.06
N PRO A 347 31.72 -3.87 16.36
CA PRO A 347 32.90 -3.29 16.96
C PRO A 347 34.14 -3.77 16.19
N THR A 348 35.01 -2.83 15.84
CA THR A 348 36.35 -3.18 15.35
C THR A 348 37.08 -3.91 16.49
N PRO A 349 37.72 -5.07 16.24
CA PRO A 349 38.39 -5.84 17.29
C PRO A 349 39.53 -5.06 17.96
#